data_b8592e0d89dac2bbfaeac664cc9c45cf
#
_entry.id   b8592e0d89dac2bbfaeac664cc9c45cf
#
_cell.length_a   1.000
_cell.length_b   1.000
_cell.length_c   1.000
_cell.angle_alpha   90.00
_cell.angle_beta   90.00
_cell.angle_gamma   90.00
#
_symmetry.space_group_name_H-M   'P 1'
#
loop_
_entity.id
_entity.type
_entity.pdbx_description
1 polymer ?
#
loop_
_entity_poly.entity_id
_entity_poly.type
_entity_poly.pdbx_seq_one_letter_code
_entity_poly.pdbx_strand_id
1 'polypeptide(L)'
;DLFQTHAKEIDWRLLAAISYQESHWDPQARSYTGVRGMMMLTGPTAKAMGVNDRLHPEESIKGGARYLQEMMEKVPDSVPADEKVWFALTAYNIGYGHMMDARRLTKELGKNPDAWGDVKEVLPLLQQSRWHRKVRYGYARGGEARNYVNNVRQYYQSLLWLDNEQQKAHRRETLDEDDGSEPAAPAERPAIIAEVVKQIITP
;
A
#
# COMPACT_ATOMS: atom_id res chain seq x y z
N ASP A 1 -17.85 -5.15 -5.21
CA ASP A 1 -16.93 -4.43 -4.39
C ASP A 1 -15.86 -3.71 -5.23
N LEU A 2 -15.72 -2.36 -5.06
CA LEU A 2 -14.94 -1.53 -5.96
C LEU A 2 -13.47 -1.96 -6.07
N PHE A 3 -12.83 -2.34 -4.97
CA PHE A 3 -11.43 -2.78 -5.01
C PHE A 3 -11.26 -4.07 -5.81
N GLN A 4 -12.12 -5.07 -5.60
CA GLN A 4 -12.07 -6.33 -6.35
C GLN A 4 -12.32 -6.11 -7.84
N THR A 5 -13.28 -5.22 -8.18
CA THR A 5 -13.61 -4.92 -9.57
C THR A 5 -12.47 -4.21 -10.31
N HIS A 6 -11.68 -3.37 -9.62
CA HIS A 6 -10.73 -2.47 -10.26
C HIS A 6 -9.25 -2.76 -9.98
N ALA A 7 -8.94 -3.77 -9.16
CA ALA A 7 -7.57 -4.14 -8.82
C ALA A 7 -6.76 -4.71 -10.00
N LYS A 8 -7.44 -5.26 -11.03
CA LYS A 8 -6.80 -5.93 -12.16
C LYS A 8 -5.81 -7.02 -11.72
N GLU A 9 -4.53 -6.86 -12.04
CA GLU A 9 -3.45 -7.79 -11.68
C GLU A 9 -2.90 -7.57 -10.27
N ILE A 10 -3.30 -6.48 -9.60
CA ILE A 10 -2.91 -6.20 -8.22
C ILE A 10 -3.86 -6.94 -7.28
N ASP A 11 -3.34 -7.52 -6.20
CA ASP A 11 -4.19 -8.05 -5.14
C ASP A 11 -5.10 -6.92 -4.60
N TRP A 12 -6.42 -7.10 -4.71
CA TRP A 12 -7.38 -6.09 -4.29
C TRP A 12 -7.25 -5.69 -2.81
N ARG A 13 -6.77 -6.61 -1.96
CA ARG A 13 -6.53 -6.37 -0.52
C ARG A 13 -5.33 -5.43 -0.32
N LEU A 14 -4.30 -5.56 -1.16
CA LEU A 14 -3.19 -4.60 -1.17
C LEU A 14 -3.67 -3.21 -1.58
N LEU A 15 -4.49 -3.12 -2.63
CA LEU A 15 -5.04 -1.85 -3.09
C LEU A 15 -5.94 -1.20 -2.04
N ALA A 16 -6.76 -2.01 -1.34
CA ALA A 16 -7.58 -1.55 -0.23
C ALA A 16 -6.73 -1.08 0.96
N ALA A 17 -5.64 -1.78 1.29
CA ALA A 17 -4.69 -1.39 2.34
C ALA A 17 -4.00 -0.05 2.02
N ILE A 18 -3.62 0.18 0.77
CA ILE A 18 -3.08 1.47 0.31
C ILE A 18 -4.11 2.57 0.50
N SER A 19 -5.33 2.37 0.02
CA SER A 19 -6.41 3.34 0.15
C SER A 19 -6.75 3.66 1.61
N TYR A 20 -6.68 2.66 2.49
CA TYR A 20 -6.85 2.89 3.93
C TYR A 20 -5.72 3.76 4.51
N GLN A 21 -4.46 3.47 4.15
CA GLN A 21 -3.32 4.28 4.56
C GLN A 21 -3.39 5.72 4.04
N GLU A 22 -3.92 5.93 2.83
CA GLU A 22 -4.02 7.23 2.19
C GLU A 22 -5.15 8.10 2.77
N SER A 23 -6.34 7.53 2.97
CA SER A 23 -7.56 8.29 3.25
C SER A 23 -8.53 7.65 4.24
N HIS A 24 -8.21 6.49 4.83
CA HIS A 24 -9.17 5.67 5.58
C HIS A 24 -10.45 5.36 4.77
N TRP A 25 -10.27 5.17 3.45
CA TRP A 25 -11.34 4.97 2.46
C TRP A 25 -12.30 6.14 2.28
N ASP A 26 -11.92 7.36 2.69
CA ASP A 26 -12.73 8.56 2.48
C ASP A 26 -12.60 9.05 1.02
N PRO A 27 -13.68 8.99 0.21
CA PRO A 27 -13.65 9.48 -1.17
C PRO A 27 -13.53 11.00 -1.25
N GLN A 28 -13.86 11.73 -0.19
CA GLN A 28 -13.79 13.18 -0.13
C GLN A 28 -12.47 13.69 0.48
N ALA A 29 -11.54 12.80 0.80
CA ALA A 29 -10.25 13.15 1.39
C ALA A 29 -9.51 14.22 0.57
N ARG A 30 -8.97 15.22 1.27
CA ARG A 30 -8.22 16.34 0.69
C ARG A 30 -7.09 16.74 1.61
N SER A 31 -5.87 16.85 1.08
CA SER A 31 -4.75 17.42 1.83
C SER A 31 -4.51 18.88 1.47
N TYR A 32 -3.81 19.59 2.33
CA TYR A 32 -3.33 20.94 2.05
C TYR A 32 -2.32 21.00 0.88
N THR A 33 -1.66 19.89 0.56
CA THR A 33 -0.72 19.76 -0.58
C THR A 33 -1.43 19.50 -1.90
N GLY A 34 -2.76 19.37 -1.91
CA GLY A 34 -3.57 19.24 -3.11
C GLY A 34 -3.77 17.81 -3.62
N VAL A 35 -3.36 16.78 -2.86
CA VAL A 35 -3.76 15.39 -3.16
C VAL A 35 -5.20 15.16 -2.73
N ARG A 36 -5.94 14.28 -3.43
CA ARG A 36 -7.39 14.11 -3.24
C ARG A 36 -7.84 12.67 -3.49
N GLY A 37 -8.97 12.34 -2.86
CA GLY A 37 -9.75 11.11 -3.05
C GLY A 37 -9.16 9.91 -2.33
N MET A 38 -9.79 8.76 -2.51
CA MET A 38 -9.46 7.51 -1.81
C MET A 38 -7.99 7.11 -1.93
N MET A 39 -7.35 7.38 -3.07
CA MET A 39 -5.96 7.02 -3.35
C MET A 39 -5.00 8.22 -3.27
N MET A 40 -5.47 9.36 -2.77
CA MET A 40 -4.70 10.60 -2.55
C MET A 40 -3.80 10.98 -3.74
N LEU A 41 -4.36 10.97 -4.95
CA LEU A 41 -3.61 11.27 -6.16
C LEU A 41 -3.33 12.79 -6.30
N THR A 42 -2.11 13.12 -6.75
CA THR A 42 -1.81 14.49 -7.19
C THR A 42 -2.56 14.79 -8.49
N GLY A 43 -2.73 16.08 -8.83
CA GLY A 43 -3.32 16.48 -10.11
C GLY A 43 -2.56 15.91 -11.31
N PRO A 44 -1.22 16.07 -11.38
CA PRO A 44 -0.42 15.50 -12.47
C PRO A 44 -0.53 13.97 -12.57
N THR A 45 -0.45 13.25 -11.44
CA THR A 45 -0.59 11.79 -11.42
C THR A 45 -1.97 11.36 -11.92
N ALA A 46 -3.03 12.00 -11.44
CA ALA A 46 -4.41 11.73 -11.86
C ALA A 46 -4.56 11.90 -13.38
N LYS A 47 -4.07 13.01 -13.91
CA LYS A 47 -4.08 13.27 -15.37
C LYS A 47 -3.32 12.20 -16.15
N ALA A 48 -2.14 11.82 -15.70
CA ALA A 48 -1.33 10.77 -16.34
C ALA A 48 -2.03 9.40 -16.30
N MET A 49 -2.76 9.11 -15.22
CA MET A 49 -3.51 7.86 -15.04
C MET A 49 -4.92 7.90 -15.66
N GLY A 50 -5.30 8.98 -16.34
CA GLY A 50 -6.61 9.11 -17.00
C GLY A 50 -7.78 9.24 -16.01
N VAL A 51 -7.54 9.88 -14.86
CA VAL A 51 -8.55 10.18 -13.83
C VAL A 51 -9.08 11.59 -14.06
N ASN A 52 -10.36 11.74 -14.32
CA ASN A 52 -11.03 13.03 -14.53
C ASN A 52 -11.50 13.63 -13.20
N ASP A 53 -12.08 12.81 -12.32
CA ASP A 53 -12.49 13.21 -10.99
C ASP A 53 -11.83 12.34 -9.92
N ARG A 54 -10.89 12.93 -9.17
CA ARG A 54 -10.16 12.27 -8.08
C ARG A 54 -11.05 11.95 -6.86
N LEU A 55 -12.19 12.62 -6.71
CA LEU A 55 -13.16 12.41 -5.64
C LEU A 55 -14.20 11.34 -6.00
N HIS A 56 -14.29 10.94 -7.27
CA HIS A 56 -15.10 9.80 -7.66
C HIS A 56 -14.38 8.49 -7.24
N PRO A 57 -14.98 7.67 -6.35
CA PRO A 57 -14.31 6.52 -5.75
C PRO A 57 -13.70 5.57 -6.79
N GLU A 58 -14.49 5.19 -7.78
CA GLU A 58 -14.08 4.27 -8.83
C GLU A 58 -12.91 4.81 -9.67
N GLU A 59 -12.95 6.09 -10.08
CA GLU A 59 -11.87 6.70 -10.84
C GLU A 59 -10.60 6.81 -10.01
N SER A 60 -10.73 7.17 -8.72
CA SER A 60 -9.61 7.25 -7.79
C SER A 60 -8.93 5.90 -7.63
N ILE A 61 -9.70 4.82 -7.39
CA ILE A 61 -9.18 3.45 -7.23
C ILE A 61 -8.50 2.98 -8.52
N LYS A 62 -9.14 3.16 -9.68
CA LYS A 62 -8.54 2.82 -10.99
C LYS A 62 -7.23 3.54 -11.24
N GLY A 63 -7.20 4.84 -10.93
CA GLY A 63 -6.01 5.66 -11.08
C GLY A 63 -4.88 5.23 -10.14
N GLY A 64 -5.20 4.96 -8.89
CA GLY A 64 -4.23 4.45 -7.90
C GLY A 64 -3.66 3.08 -8.28
N ALA A 65 -4.51 2.18 -8.77
CA ALA A 65 -4.08 0.87 -9.25
C ALA A 65 -3.12 0.99 -10.45
N ARG A 66 -3.44 1.82 -11.44
CA ARG A 66 -2.56 2.08 -12.59
C ARG A 66 -1.23 2.68 -12.16
N TYR A 67 -1.26 3.64 -11.23
CA TYR A 67 -0.05 4.29 -10.75
C TYR A 67 0.84 3.32 -9.96
N LEU A 68 0.27 2.46 -9.13
CA LEU A 68 1.03 1.41 -8.45
C LEU A 68 1.65 0.43 -9.46
N GLN A 69 0.88 0.00 -10.45
CA GLN A 69 1.39 -0.88 -11.52
C GLN A 69 2.57 -0.24 -12.25
N GLU A 70 2.44 1.03 -12.64
CA GLU A 70 3.54 1.78 -13.27
C GLU A 70 4.79 1.84 -12.37
N MET A 71 4.61 2.03 -11.06
CA MET A 71 5.74 2.03 -10.12
C MET A 71 6.37 0.65 -10.00
N MET A 72 5.58 -0.43 -9.99
CA MET A 72 6.10 -1.80 -9.97
C MET A 72 6.92 -2.13 -11.23
N GLU A 73 6.45 -1.72 -12.40
CA GLU A 73 7.16 -1.90 -13.68
C GLU A 73 8.49 -1.13 -13.74
N LYS A 74 8.56 0.02 -13.07
CA LYS A 74 9.77 0.85 -12.99
C LYS A 74 10.80 0.33 -11.98
N VAL A 75 10.41 -0.52 -11.03
CA VAL A 75 11.37 -1.12 -10.08
C VAL A 75 12.36 -1.98 -10.86
N PRO A 76 13.68 -1.78 -10.66
CA PRO A 76 14.69 -2.53 -11.40
C PRO A 76 14.53 -4.05 -11.27
N ASP A 77 14.87 -4.78 -12.36
CA ASP A 77 14.77 -6.24 -12.40
C ASP A 77 15.74 -6.97 -11.48
N SER A 78 16.77 -6.26 -10.99
CA SER A 78 17.68 -6.77 -9.96
C SER A 78 17.01 -6.96 -8.60
N VAL A 79 15.87 -6.28 -8.35
CA VAL A 79 15.08 -6.44 -7.11
C VAL A 79 14.28 -7.75 -7.19
N PRO A 80 14.34 -8.62 -6.17
CA PRO A 80 13.54 -9.84 -6.11
C PRO A 80 12.04 -9.57 -6.28
N ALA A 81 11.36 -10.45 -7.02
CA ALA A 81 9.96 -10.25 -7.41
C ALA A 81 9.01 -10.06 -6.20
N ASP A 82 9.25 -10.77 -5.11
CA ASP A 82 8.50 -10.72 -3.85
C ASP A 82 8.78 -9.44 -3.04
N GLU A 83 9.88 -8.73 -3.34
CA GLU A 83 10.21 -7.46 -2.70
C GLU A 83 9.83 -6.23 -3.53
N LYS A 84 9.60 -6.37 -4.86
CA LYS A 84 9.29 -5.25 -5.77
C LYS A 84 8.18 -4.34 -5.26
N VAL A 85 7.16 -4.90 -4.64
CA VAL A 85 6.00 -4.16 -4.11
C VAL A 85 6.39 -3.10 -3.08
N TRP A 86 7.36 -3.38 -2.22
CA TRP A 86 7.79 -2.43 -1.17
C TRP A 86 8.53 -1.23 -1.75
N PHE A 87 9.33 -1.47 -2.80
CA PHE A 87 9.98 -0.39 -3.55
C PHE A 87 8.95 0.43 -4.33
N ALA A 88 7.97 -0.21 -4.96
CA ALA A 88 6.89 0.47 -5.66
C ALA A 88 6.04 1.33 -4.72
N LEU A 89 5.70 0.86 -3.53
CA LEU A 89 5.00 1.64 -2.49
C LEU A 89 5.82 2.85 -2.03
N THR A 90 7.13 2.69 -1.89
CA THR A 90 8.02 3.82 -1.60
C THR A 90 7.98 4.86 -2.72
N ALA A 91 8.06 4.41 -3.99
CA ALA A 91 7.96 5.28 -5.15
C ALA A 91 6.58 5.94 -5.28
N TYR A 92 5.51 5.23 -4.92
CA TYR A 92 4.15 5.76 -4.85
C TYR A 92 4.05 6.95 -3.88
N ASN A 93 4.65 6.81 -2.69
CA ASN A 93 4.55 7.81 -1.62
C ASN A 93 5.48 9.02 -1.81
N ILE A 94 6.79 8.80 -2.05
CA ILE A 94 7.79 9.89 -2.15
C ILE A 94 8.31 10.14 -3.56
N GLY A 95 7.84 9.38 -4.54
CA GLY A 95 8.28 9.46 -5.92
C GLY A 95 9.45 8.53 -6.26
N TYR A 96 9.44 8.06 -7.52
CA TYR A 96 10.42 7.12 -8.05
C TYR A 96 11.88 7.60 -7.89
N GLY A 97 12.14 8.90 -8.14
CA GLY A 97 13.48 9.47 -8.04
C GLY A 97 14.09 9.32 -6.64
N HIS A 98 13.33 9.61 -5.60
CA HIS A 98 13.77 9.48 -4.21
C HIS A 98 13.93 8.02 -3.77
N MET A 99 13.09 7.12 -4.27
CA MET A 99 13.28 5.67 -4.07
C MET A 99 14.61 5.22 -4.69
N MET A 100 14.95 5.68 -5.89
CA MET A 100 16.24 5.38 -6.53
C MET A 100 17.42 6.02 -5.80
N ASP A 101 17.24 7.21 -5.22
CA ASP A 101 18.27 7.84 -4.37
C ASP A 101 18.51 7.04 -3.09
N ALA A 102 17.46 6.51 -2.45
CA ALA A 102 17.60 5.61 -1.29
C ALA A 102 18.39 4.35 -1.66
N ARG A 103 18.09 3.71 -2.80
CA ARG A 103 18.85 2.54 -3.29
C ARG A 103 20.33 2.87 -3.55
N ARG A 104 20.60 4.01 -4.20
CA ARG A 104 21.98 4.46 -4.44
C ARG A 104 22.74 4.66 -3.15
N LEU A 105 22.12 5.35 -2.19
CA LEU A 105 22.73 5.59 -0.88
C LEU A 105 22.95 4.28 -0.10
N THR A 106 22.03 3.32 -0.21
CA THR A 106 22.18 1.98 0.37
C THR A 106 23.44 1.30 -0.16
N LYS A 107 23.66 1.35 -1.48
CA LYS A 107 24.86 0.82 -2.11
C LYS A 107 26.15 1.53 -1.66
N GLU A 108 26.13 2.86 -1.56
CA GLU A 108 27.26 3.67 -1.07
C GLU A 108 27.64 3.32 0.37
N LEU A 109 26.66 2.92 1.19
CA LEU A 109 26.85 2.47 2.56
C LEU A 109 27.28 1.00 2.67
N GLY A 110 27.57 0.32 1.57
CA GLY A 110 28.01 -1.07 1.53
C GLY A 110 26.91 -2.10 1.82
N LYS A 111 25.65 -1.70 1.70
CA LYS A 111 24.48 -2.56 1.89
C LYS A 111 23.87 -2.98 0.54
N ASN A 112 22.94 -3.92 0.56
CA ASN A 112 22.27 -4.42 -0.65
C ASN A 112 21.14 -3.48 -1.10
N PRO A 113 21.30 -2.76 -2.25
CA PRO A 113 20.27 -1.84 -2.76
C PRO A 113 19.02 -2.54 -3.29
N ASP A 114 19.05 -3.86 -3.47
CA ASP A 114 17.97 -4.68 -3.98
C ASP A 114 17.19 -5.42 -2.89
N ALA A 115 17.67 -5.32 -1.63
CA ALA A 115 16.99 -5.86 -0.46
C ALA A 115 16.20 -4.77 0.27
N TRP A 116 14.88 -4.95 0.40
CA TRP A 116 14.02 -4.00 1.11
C TRP A 116 14.47 -3.79 2.56
N GLY A 117 14.92 -4.85 3.23
CA GLY A 117 15.46 -4.78 4.60
C GLY A 117 16.54 -3.74 4.77
N ASP A 118 17.44 -3.61 3.81
CA ASP A 118 18.55 -2.66 3.82
C ASP A 118 18.12 -1.25 3.40
N VAL A 119 17.29 -1.15 2.35
CA VAL A 119 16.85 0.16 1.82
C VAL A 119 15.93 0.89 2.80
N LYS A 120 15.03 0.19 3.49
CA LYS A 120 14.15 0.82 4.49
C LYS A 120 14.91 1.47 5.65
N GLU A 121 16.09 0.95 6.02
CA GLU A 121 16.94 1.53 7.06
C GLU A 121 17.63 2.82 6.59
N VAL A 122 17.86 2.95 5.30
CA VAL A 122 18.52 4.11 4.68
C VAL A 122 17.53 5.23 4.33
N LEU A 123 16.27 4.92 4.07
CA LEU A 123 15.23 5.92 3.72
C LEU A 123 15.23 7.15 4.65
N PRO A 124 15.26 7.04 6.00
CA PRO A 124 15.25 8.21 6.89
C PRO A 124 16.46 9.14 6.71
N LEU A 125 17.57 8.64 6.17
CA LEU A 125 18.76 9.46 5.93
C LEU A 125 18.52 10.54 4.87
N LEU A 126 17.54 10.35 3.96
CA LEU A 126 17.16 11.37 2.97
C LEU A 126 16.59 12.66 3.62
N GLN A 127 16.25 12.64 4.91
CA GLN A 127 15.83 13.84 5.66
C GLN A 127 17.03 14.62 6.21
N GLN A 128 18.22 14.03 6.25
CA GLN A 128 19.40 14.61 6.85
C GLN A 128 20.24 15.31 5.77
N SER A 129 20.62 16.57 6.01
CA SER A 129 21.36 17.38 5.03
C SER A 129 22.72 16.79 4.64
N ARG A 130 23.36 16.06 5.55
CA ARG A 130 24.58 15.30 5.27
C ARG A 130 24.43 14.31 4.12
N TRP A 131 23.23 13.72 3.95
CA TRP A 131 22.95 12.65 3.00
C TRP A 131 22.19 13.14 1.78
N HIS A 132 21.10 13.91 1.95
CA HIS A 132 20.31 14.35 0.80
C HIS A 132 21.06 15.29 -0.16
N ARG A 133 22.14 15.96 0.30
CA ARG A 133 23.02 16.74 -0.59
C ARG A 133 23.88 15.90 -1.53
N LYS A 134 24.01 14.59 -1.27
CA LYS A 134 24.84 13.67 -2.05
C LYS A 134 24.04 12.90 -3.10
N VAL A 135 22.72 12.98 -3.05
CA VAL A 135 21.82 12.26 -3.96
C VAL A 135 21.21 13.20 -4.98
N ARG A 136 20.70 12.63 -6.09
CA ARG A 136 20.27 13.39 -7.26
C ARG A 136 19.02 14.24 -6.98
N TYR A 137 18.04 13.69 -6.28
CA TYR A 137 16.73 14.33 -6.07
C TYR A 137 16.65 15.08 -4.73
N GLY A 138 17.66 14.93 -3.88
CA GLY A 138 17.79 15.71 -2.66
C GLY A 138 16.90 15.24 -1.52
N TYR A 139 16.32 16.20 -0.81
CA TYR A 139 15.52 15.96 0.38
C TYR A 139 14.23 15.19 0.08
N ALA A 140 13.97 14.15 0.89
CA ALA A 140 12.68 13.46 0.93
C ALA A 140 12.32 13.08 2.36
N ARG A 141 11.03 12.94 2.65
CA ARG A 141 10.51 12.46 3.94
C ARG A 141 10.63 10.94 4.05
N GLY A 142 11.86 10.44 3.96
CA GLY A 142 12.13 9.01 3.89
C GLY A 142 11.69 8.22 5.12
N GLY A 143 11.69 8.84 6.31
CA GLY A 143 11.14 8.23 7.52
C GLY A 143 9.63 8.03 7.44
N GLU A 144 8.89 9.01 6.89
CA GLU A 144 7.45 8.89 6.64
C GLU A 144 7.16 7.80 5.60
N ALA A 145 7.96 7.74 4.52
CA ALA A 145 7.83 6.70 3.50
C ALA A 145 8.07 5.29 4.05
N ARG A 146 9.07 5.10 4.90
CA ARG A 146 9.29 3.82 5.61
C ARG A 146 8.08 3.42 6.44
N ASN A 147 7.54 4.35 7.22
CA ASN A 147 6.36 4.11 8.05
C ASN A 147 5.12 3.82 7.18
N TYR A 148 4.96 4.55 6.07
CA TYR A 148 3.90 4.30 5.09
C TYR A 148 3.93 2.85 4.59
N VAL A 149 5.07 2.36 4.13
CA VAL A 149 5.22 0.97 3.64
C VAL A 149 4.93 -0.03 4.75
N ASN A 150 5.43 0.20 5.97
CA ASN A 150 5.16 -0.67 7.11
C ASN A 150 3.66 -0.74 7.44
N ASN A 151 2.97 0.39 7.46
CA ASN A 151 1.53 0.46 7.73
C ASN A 151 0.72 -0.26 6.64
N VAL A 152 0.99 0.02 5.36
CA VAL A 152 0.33 -0.69 4.25
C VAL A 152 0.53 -2.20 4.37
N ARG A 153 1.74 -2.65 4.71
CA ARG A 153 2.03 -4.07 4.93
C ARG A 153 1.19 -4.66 6.05
N GLN A 154 1.06 -3.96 7.17
CA GLN A 154 0.23 -4.42 8.31
C GLN A 154 -1.25 -4.49 7.94
N TYR A 155 -1.80 -3.47 7.28
CA TYR A 155 -3.19 -3.47 6.81
C TYR A 155 -3.44 -4.57 5.79
N TYR A 156 -2.52 -4.78 4.86
CA TYR A 156 -2.62 -5.85 3.89
C TYR A 156 -2.65 -7.23 4.55
N GLN A 157 -1.78 -7.49 5.52
CA GLN A 157 -1.77 -8.74 6.29
C GLN A 157 -3.08 -8.93 7.08
N SER A 158 -3.62 -7.86 7.64
CA SER A 158 -4.92 -7.89 8.33
C SER A 158 -6.07 -8.26 7.39
N LEU A 159 -6.09 -7.69 6.18
CA LEU A 159 -7.11 -8.02 5.17
C LEU A 159 -6.97 -9.44 4.65
N LEU A 160 -5.74 -9.94 4.46
CA LEU A 160 -5.48 -11.34 4.11
C LEU A 160 -6.03 -12.31 5.16
N TRP A 161 -5.80 -12.01 6.42
CA TRP A 161 -6.29 -12.83 7.53
C TRP A 161 -7.82 -12.81 7.58
N LEU A 162 -8.45 -11.64 7.48
CA LEU A 162 -9.92 -11.49 7.47
C LEU A 162 -10.58 -12.29 6.34
N ASP A 163 -10.07 -12.14 5.12
CA ASP A 163 -10.59 -12.85 3.96
C ASP A 163 -10.47 -14.36 4.13
N ASN A 164 -9.35 -14.84 4.66
CA ASN A 164 -9.15 -16.25 4.95
C ASN A 164 -10.12 -16.78 6.01
N GLU A 165 -10.37 -16.04 7.10
CA GLU A 165 -11.33 -16.43 8.13
C GLU A 165 -12.77 -16.42 7.60
N GLN A 166 -13.15 -15.47 6.76
CA GLN A 166 -14.46 -15.45 6.10
C GLN A 166 -14.66 -16.68 5.19
N GLN A 167 -13.62 -17.02 4.41
CA GLN A 167 -13.66 -18.20 3.55
C GLN A 167 -13.77 -19.50 4.34
N LYS A 168 -13.06 -19.59 5.48
CA LYS A 168 -13.17 -20.75 6.39
C LYS A 168 -14.57 -20.85 7.02
N ALA A 169 -15.14 -19.73 7.47
CA ALA A 169 -16.48 -19.68 8.05
C ALA A 169 -17.53 -20.15 7.03
N HIS A 170 -17.50 -19.58 5.83
CA HIS A 170 -18.41 -19.96 4.75
C HIS A 170 -18.28 -21.46 4.37
N ARG A 171 -17.06 -21.98 4.32
CA ARG A 171 -16.84 -23.42 4.06
C ARG A 171 -17.40 -24.30 5.17
N ARG A 172 -17.33 -23.87 6.44
CA ARG A 172 -17.93 -24.60 7.56
C ARG A 172 -19.46 -24.59 7.46
N GLU A 173 -20.06 -23.43 7.23
CA GLU A 173 -21.53 -23.32 7.05
C GLU A 173 -22.04 -24.25 5.95
N THR A 174 -21.35 -24.32 4.81
CA THR A 174 -21.73 -25.21 3.70
C THR A 174 -21.54 -26.71 3.99
N LEU A 175 -20.62 -27.07 4.89
CA LEU A 175 -20.40 -28.46 5.31
C LEU A 175 -21.37 -28.87 6.43
N ASP A 176 -21.73 -27.95 7.33
CA ASP A 176 -22.63 -28.17 8.44
C ASP A 176 -24.11 -28.26 7.98
N GLU A 177 -24.46 -27.55 6.87
CA GLU A 177 -25.75 -27.75 6.18
C GLU A 177 -25.92 -29.19 5.65
N ASP A 178 -24.78 -29.88 5.37
CA ASP A 178 -24.77 -31.26 4.86
C ASP A 178 -24.71 -32.32 5.99
N ASP A 179 -24.28 -31.99 7.22
CA ASP A 179 -24.02 -32.93 8.34
C ASP A 179 -24.79 -32.64 9.68
N GLY A 180 -25.41 -31.48 9.84
CA GLY A 180 -26.28 -31.15 11.00
C GLY A 180 -25.54 -30.94 12.35
N SER A 181 -24.26 -30.62 12.39
CA SER A 181 -23.47 -30.42 13.61
C SER A 181 -23.26 -28.94 13.99
N GLU A 182 -23.08 -28.65 15.29
CA GLU A 182 -23.03 -27.31 15.89
C GLU A 182 -21.67 -26.59 15.62
N PRO A 183 -21.65 -25.27 15.27
CA PRO A 183 -20.44 -24.59 14.86
C PRO A 183 -19.46 -24.28 16.00
N ALA A 184 -18.15 -24.43 15.74
CA ALA A 184 -17.07 -24.14 16.68
C ALA A 184 -16.82 -22.64 16.88
N ALA A 185 -16.42 -22.20 18.10
CA ALA A 185 -16.18 -20.81 18.46
C ALA A 185 -15.06 -20.14 17.62
N PRO A 186 -15.21 -18.85 17.25
CA PRO A 186 -14.23 -18.13 16.43
C PRO A 186 -12.92 -17.82 17.17
N ALA A 187 -11.79 -17.84 16.43
CA ALA A 187 -10.46 -17.51 16.95
C ALA A 187 -10.32 -16.02 17.36
N GLU A 188 -9.54 -15.74 18.41
CA GLU A 188 -9.30 -14.38 18.88
C GLU A 188 -8.68 -13.48 17.80
N ARG A 189 -9.23 -12.27 17.64
CA ARG A 189 -8.81 -11.28 16.64
C ARG A 189 -7.63 -10.44 17.13
N PRO A 190 -6.54 -10.26 16.35
CA PRO A 190 -5.51 -9.27 16.67
C PRO A 190 -6.08 -7.85 16.80
N ALA A 191 -5.58 -7.05 17.74
CA ALA A 191 -6.12 -5.71 18.06
C ALA A 191 -6.24 -4.76 16.87
N ILE A 192 -5.27 -4.80 15.94
CA ILE A 192 -5.28 -3.98 14.70
C ILE A 192 -6.45 -4.38 13.79
N ILE A 193 -6.78 -5.68 13.74
CA ILE A 193 -7.89 -6.19 12.94
C ILE A 193 -9.24 -5.72 13.51
N ALA A 194 -9.37 -5.65 14.83
CA ALA A 194 -10.58 -5.16 15.49
C ALA A 194 -10.87 -3.69 15.09
N GLU A 195 -9.85 -2.85 14.96
CA GLU A 195 -10.01 -1.44 14.56
C GLU A 195 -10.39 -1.32 13.08
N VAL A 196 -9.71 -2.05 12.19
CA VAL A 196 -10.01 -2.05 10.74
C VAL A 196 -11.43 -2.61 10.49
N VAL A 197 -11.82 -3.69 11.16
CA VAL A 197 -13.17 -4.29 11.06
C VAL A 197 -14.24 -3.32 11.58
N LYS A 198 -13.98 -2.63 12.67
CA LYS A 198 -14.92 -1.66 13.25
C LYS A 198 -15.24 -0.53 12.27
N GLN A 199 -14.24 -0.06 11.49
CA GLN A 199 -14.43 0.96 10.48
C GLN A 199 -15.06 0.45 9.17
N ILE A 200 -14.90 -0.85 8.84
CA ILE A 200 -15.53 -1.46 7.66
C ILE A 200 -17.03 -1.76 7.88
N ILE A 201 -17.41 -2.12 9.12
CA ILE A 201 -18.75 -2.64 9.44
C ILE A 201 -19.69 -1.56 10.03
N THR A 202 -19.14 -0.42 10.47
CA THR A 202 -19.96 0.69 11.00
C THR A 202 -20.31 1.64 9.83
N PRO A 203 -21.60 1.75 9.45
CA PRO A 203 -22.07 2.62 8.37
C PRO A 203 -21.91 4.11 8.70
#